data_340d210151a06f97ef24006bed1ddca9
#
_entry.id   340d210151a06f97ef24006bed1ddca9
#
_cell.length_a   1.000
_cell.length_b   1.000
_cell.length_c   1.000
_cell.angle_alpha   90.00
_cell.angle_beta   90.00
_cell.angle_gamma   90.00
#
_symmetry.space_group_name_H-M   'P 1'
#
loop_
_entity.id
_entity.type
_entity.pdbx_description
1 polymer ?
#
loop_
_entity_poly.entity_id
_entity_poly.type
_entity_poly.pdbx_seq_one_letter_code
_entity_poly.pdbx_strand_id
1 'polypeptide(L)'
;MEPMITFMECLGIYMKIRPQQHLINILTSTKQHHPNFTLFLGAGASISSGVDSAGGMIRRWRDAYTLMYGEDALKKQVWYDKDNEYSELFEALYDQPTQRREFIESCITAAKPSWGYVYLTNLLDKGHFNTIFTTNFDDLVNEACFTFSNNLRPIVCAHDSSINSIRLTTARPKIIKLHGDFLFDNIKNTIRELESLEDNMRAKFRQFATEFGMIVIGYSGHDRSIMDTLNTLLHSGSCFPHGIYWCIRDSDTEKLSEQLKNLARFPHFHLIKINGFDEFMAELHYALGCNLQQEVVEPYSALSNKLDRYFSIAEEDDADVQHEIIKRD
;
A
#
# COMPACT_ATOMS: atom_id res chain seq x y z
N MET A 1 -14.14 14.45 -27.94
CA MET A 1 -13.03 13.46 -27.89
C MET A 1 -13.63 12.16 -27.39
N GLU A 2 -13.81 11.19 -28.28
CA GLU A 2 -14.32 9.87 -27.92
C GLU A 2 -13.30 9.14 -27.03
N PRO A 3 -13.75 8.37 -26.02
CA PRO A 3 -12.84 7.58 -25.20
C PRO A 3 -12.17 6.53 -26.09
N MET A 4 -10.85 6.52 -26.13
CA MET A 4 -10.07 5.46 -26.81
C MET A 4 -10.50 4.10 -26.26
N ILE A 5 -11.20 3.35 -27.10
CA ILE A 5 -11.55 1.95 -26.87
C ILE A 5 -10.36 1.13 -27.34
N THR A 6 -9.59 0.60 -26.41
CA THR A 6 -8.52 -0.33 -26.73
C THR A 6 -9.13 -1.72 -26.99
N PHE A 7 -9.09 -2.16 -28.23
CA PHE A 7 -9.58 -3.44 -28.68
C PHE A 7 -8.64 -4.58 -28.20
N MET A 8 -9.12 -5.44 -27.33
CA MET A 8 -8.63 -6.82 -27.24
C MET A 8 -9.71 -7.75 -27.81
N GLU A 9 -9.56 -8.08 -29.09
CA GLU A 9 -10.50 -8.85 -29.90
C GLU A 9 -10.36 -10.37 -29.71
N CYS A 10 -10.39 -10.94 -28.53
CA CYS A 10 -10.44 -12.41 -28.43
C CYS A 10 -11.48 -13.02 -27.49
N LEU A 11 -12.24 -12.26 -26.73
CA LEU A 11 -13.27 -12.84 -25.83
C LEU A 11 -14.53 -11.99 -25.64
N GLY A 12 -14.80 -10.96 -26.46
CA GLY A 12 -16.06 -10.21 -26.39
C GLY A 12 -16.34 -9.41 -25.11
N ILE A 13 -15.32 -9.19 -24.26
CA ILE A 13 -15.43 -8.46 -23.01
C ILE A 13 -14.74 -7.11 -23.20
N TYR A 14 -15.52 -6.07 -23.35
CA TYR A 14 -15.05 -4.69 -23.36
C TYR A 14 -14.58 -4.28 -21.97
N MET A 15 -13.28 -4.42 -21.68
CA MET A 15 -12.69 -3.85 -20.48
C MET A 15 -12.64 -2.33 -20.62
N LYS A 16 -13.51 -1.63 -19.92
CA LYS A 16 -13.57 -0.17 -19.95
C LYS A 16 -12.56 0.41 -18.95
N ILE A 17 -11.41 0.87 -19.45
CA ILE A 17 -10.45 1.64 -18.66
C ILE A 17 -10.92 3.10 -18.61
N ARG A 18 -11.01 3.67 -17.41
CA ARG A 18 -11.46 5.06 -17.19
C ARG A 18 -10.27 5.95 -16.81
N PRO A 19 -10.29 7.24 -17.14
CA PRO A 19 -9.25 8.16 -16.72
C PRO A 19 -9.31 8.41 -15.20
N GLN A 20 -8.20 8.80 -14.60
CA GLN A 20 -8.12 9.10 -13.16
C GLN A 20 -9.11 10.20 -12.72
N GLN A 21 -9.42 11.14 -13.60
CA GLN A 21 -10.40 12.18 -13.33
C GLN A 21 -11.78 11.62 -12.97
N HIS A 22 -12.15 10.45 -13.49
CA HIS A 22 -13.37 9.78 -13.10
C HIS A 22 -13.41 9.42 -11.62
N LEU A 23 -12.32 8.84 -11.10
CA LEU A 23 -12.19 8.50 -9.68
C LEU A 23 -12.10 9.77 -8.81
N ILE A 24 -11.33 10.76 -9.22
CA ILE A 24 -11.24 12.05 -8.54
C ILE A 24 -12.62 12.71 -8.42
N ASN A 25 -13.42 12.71 -9.47
CA ASN A 25 -14.78 13.26 -9.44
C ASN A 25 -15.69 12.52 -8.46
N ILE A 26 -15.57 11.19 -8.36
CA ILE A 26 -16.32 10.41 -7.37
C ILE A 26 -15.92 10.83 -5.96
N LEU A 27 -14.62 10.87 -5.67
CA LEU A 27 -14.12 11.23 -4.35
C LEU A 27 -14.47 12.67 -3.95
N THR A 28 -14.42 13.61 -4.87
CA THR A 28 -14.79 15.01 -4.60
C THR A 28 -16.28 15.20 -4.41
N SER A 29 -17.14 14.51 -5.18
CA SER A 29 -18.58 14.58 -5.06
C SER A 29 -19.14 13.94 -3.78
N THR A 30 -18.41 12.97 -3.21
CA THR A 30 -18.81 12.25 -1.99
C THR A 30 -18.05 12.68 -0.74
N LYS A 31 -17.25 13.75 -0.81
CA LYS A 31 -16.33 14.16 0.27
C LYS A 31 -16.97 14.44 1.63
N GLN A 32 -18.25 14.76 1.67
CA GLN A 32 -18.99 14.98 2.93
C GLN A 32 -19.30 13.68 3.70
N HIS A 33 -19.16 12.54 3.05
CA HIS A 33 -19.46 11.22 3.59
C HIS A 33 -18.21 10.37 3.79
N HIS A 34 -17.03 10.97 3.67
CA HIS A 34 -15.77 10.24 3.88
C HIS A 34 -15.62 9.72 5.31
N PRO A 35 -14.90 8.60 5.48
CA PRO A 35 -14.31 7.78 4.43
C PRO A 35 -15.31 6.77 3.84
N ASN A 36 -15.46 6.74 2.51
CA ASN A 36 -16.25 5.73 1.78
C ASN A 36 -15.37 4.62 1.20
N PHE A 37 -14.06 4.82 1.19
CA PHE A 37 -13.10 3.90 0.59
C PHE A 37 -11.97 3.55 1.55
N THR A 38 -11.54 2.30 1.47
CA THR A 38 -10.22 1.87 1.95
C THR A 38 -9.20 2.00 0.82
N LEU A 39 -7.94 2.18 1.16
CA LEU A 39 -6.83 2.09 0.22
C LEU A 39 -6.21 0.70 0.27
N PHE A 40 -5.75 0.21 -0.87
CA PHE A 40 -4.92 -0.97 -0.99
C PHE A 40 -3.64 -0.58 -1.72
N LEU A 41 -2.50 -0.61 -1.03
CA LEU A 41 -1.21 -0.22 -1.58
C LEU A 41 -0.34 -1.45 -1.84
N GLY A 42 0.17 -1.55 -3.06
CA GLY A 42 1.17 -2.53 -3.44
C GLY A 42 2.53 -1.89 -3.70
N ALA A 43 3.53 -2.69 -4.05
CA ALA A 43 4.92 -2.28 -4.23
C ALA A 43 5.11 -1.13 -5.23
N GLY A 44 4.22 -0.99 -6.21
CA GLY A 44 4.24 0.11 -7.16
C GLY A 44 4.07 1.50 -6.53
N ALA A 45 3.45 1.60 -5.35
CA ALA A 45 3.33 2.86 -4.61
C ALA A 45 4.67 3.29 -3.97
N SER A 46 5.59 2.36 -3.73
CA SER A 46 6.87 2.61 -3.06
C SER A 46 8.05 2.85 -4.01
N ILE A 47 7.83 2.76 -5.34
CA ILE A 47 8.91 2.91 -6.34
C ILE A 47 9.56 4.29 -6.25
N SER A 48 8.78 5.36 -6.20
CA SER A 48 9.30 6.73 -6.08
C SER A 48 10.00 6.98 -4.74
N SER A 49 9.77 6.12 -3.75
CA SER A 49 10.44 6.14 -2.44
C SER A 49 11.77 5.40 -2.42
N GLY A 50 12.18 4.79 -3.54
CA GLY A 50 13.44 4.06 -3.67
C GLY A 50 13.34 2.56 -3.41
N VAL A 51 12.14 2.01 -3.27
CA VAL A 51 11.93 0.56 -3.15
C VAL A 51 11.81 -0.06 -4.55
N ASP A 52 12.55 -1.13 -4.81
CA ASP A 52 12.48 -1.84 -6.08
C ASP A 52 11.07 -2.43 -6.32
N SER A 53 10.61 -2.38 -7.56
CA SER A 53 9.43 -3.13 -7.98
C SER A 53 9.71 -4.64 -7.98
N ALA A 54 8.65 -5.46 -7.93
CA ALA A 54 8.78 -6.91 -8.07
C ALA A 54 9.55 -7.31 -9.34
N GLY A 55 9.29 -6.64 -10.47
CA GLY A 55 10.05 -6.86 -11.72
C GLY A 55 11.52 -6.40 -11.64
N GLY A 56 11.82 -5.37 -10.83
CA GLY A 56 13.20 -4.95 -10.52
C GLY A 56 13.92 -6.01 -9.71
N MET A 57 13.26 -6.54 -8.69
CA MET A 57 13.81 -7.63 -7.86
C MET A 57 14.04 -8.91 -8.65
N ILE A 58 13.10 -9.32 -9.50
CA ILE A 58 13.27 -10.50 -10.38
C ILE A 58 14.54 -10.36 -11.24
N ARG A 59 14.77 -9.19 -11.84
CA ARG A 59 16.00 -8.98 -12.65
C ARG A 59 17.27 -9.15 -11.82
N ARG A 60 17.33 -8.52 -10.64
CA ARG A 60 18.48 -8.65 -9.72
C ARG A 60 18.71 -10.09 -9.27
N TRP A 61 17.64 -10.82 -8.99
CA TRP A 61 17.73 -12.23 -8.59
C TRP A 61 18.08 -13.16 -9.74
N ARG A 62 17.62 -12.89 -10.96
CA ARG A 62 18.10 -13.62 -12.16
C ARG A 62 19.60 -13.47 -12.35
N ASP A 63 20.14 -12.26 -12.15
CA ASP A 63 21.58 -12.02 -12.22
C ASP A 63 22.33 -12.78 -11.11
N ALA A 64 21.83 -12.74 -9.87
CA ALA A 64 22.41 -13.46 -8.75
C ALA A 64 22.35 -14.99 -8.96
N TYR A 65 21.23 -15.52 -9.41
CA TYR A 65 21.06 -16.94 -9.72
C TYR A 65 22.01 -17.38 -10.85
N THR A 66 22.10 -16.57 -11.90
CA THR A 66 23.01 -16.81 -13.03
C THR A 66 24.46 -16.84 -12.58
N LEU A 67 24.86 -15.97 -11.67
CA LEU A 67 26.22 -15.95 -11.12
C LEU A 67 26.53 -17.22 -10.32
N MET A 68 25.56 -17.79 -9.61
CA MET A 68 25.73 -18.97 -8.77
C MET A 68 25.66 -20.29 -9.54
N TYR A 69 24.70 -20.39 -10.47
CA TYR A 69 24.33 -21.66 -11.11
C TYR A 69 24.48 -21.68 -12.64
N GLY A 70 24.70 -20.53 -13.25
CA GLY A 70 24.80 -20.35 -14.68
C GLY A 70 23.45 -20.06 -15.38
N GLU A 71 23.51 -19.37 -16.52
CA GLU A 71 22.33 -18.94 -17.28
C GLU A 71 21.49 -20.11 -17.80
N ASP A 72 22.17 -21.20 -18.24
CA ASP A 72 21.48 -22.41 -18.71
C ASP A 72 20.69 -23.10 -17.60
N ALA A 73 21.17 -23.06 -16.36
CA ALA A 73 20.48 -23.61 -15.20
C ALA A 73 19.22 -22.80 -14.89
N LEU A 74 19.29 -21.47 -14.97
CA LEU A 74 18.15 -20.58 -14.77
C LEU A 74 17.05 -20.84 -15.82
N LYS A 75 17.40 -20.85 -17.10
CA LYS A 75 16.45 -21.05 -18.20
C LYS A 75 15.77 -22.42 -18.22
N LYS A 76 16.36 -23.43 -17.58
CA LYS A 76 15.77 -24.77 -17.42
C LYS A 76 14.75 -24.87 -16.30
N GLN A 77 14.66 -23.87 -15.44
CA GLN A 77 13.70 -23.89 -14.33
C GLN A 77 12.26 -23.81 -14.86
N VAL A 78 11.38 -24.60 -14.27
CA VAL A 78 9.96 -24.68 -14.67
C VAL A 78 9.24 -23.35 -14.45
N TRP A 79 9.69 -22.59 -13.46
CA TRP A 79 9.13 -21.30 -13.06
C TRP A 79 9.74 -20.10 -13.80
N TYR A 80 10.78 -20.31 -14.61
CA TYR A 80 11.40 -19.22 -15.38
C TYR A 80 10.38 -18.54 -16.29
N ASP A 81 10.30 -17.21 -16.19
CA ASP A 81 9.35 -16.36 -16.94
C ASP A 81 7.86 -16.72 -16.73
N LYS A 82 7.52 -17.21 -15.53
CA LYS A 82 6.15 -17.52 -15.12
C LYS A 82 5.70 -16.60 -13.97
N ASP A 83 4.39 -16.60 -13.70
CA ASP A 83 3.77 -15.76 -12.67
C ASP A 83 4.34 -16.00 -11.26
N ASN A 84 4.84 -17.20 -10.98
CA ASN A 84 5.42 -17.58 -9.70
C ASN A 84 6.95 -17.36 -9.60
N GLU A 85 7.58 -16.83 -10.64
CA GLU A 85 9.05 -16.67 -10.69
C GLU A 85 9.60 -15.84 -9.52
N TYR A 86 8.88 -14.79 -9.10
CA TYR A 86 9.29 -13.97 -7.96
C TYR A 86 9.53 -14.82 -6.70
N SER A 87 8.55 -15.62 -6.31
CA SER A 87 8.60 -16.42 -5.09
C SER A 87 9.61 -17.56 -5.21
N GLU A 88 9.69 -18.21 -6.37
CA GLU A 88 10.63 -19.32 -6.63
C GLU A 88 12.09 -18.86 -6.62
N LEU A 89 12.40 -17.71 -7.25
CA LEU A 89 13.73 -17.12 -7.21
C LEU A 89 14.13 -16.73 -5.78
N PHE A 90 13.19 -16.13 -5.05
CA PHE A 90 13.44 -15.74 -3.67
C PHE A 90 13.72 -16.95 -2.77
N GLU A 91 12.93 -18.02 -2.93
CA GLU A 91 13.13 -19.27 -2.20
C GLU A 91 14.44 -19.97 -2.58
N ALA A 92 14.80 -19.95 -3.87
CA ALA A 92 16.01 -20.59 -4.38
C ALA A 92 17.31 -19.87 -3.96
N LEU A 93 17.26 -18.54 -3.73
CA LEU A 93 18.42 -17.75 -3.33
C LEU A 93 18.56 -17.59 -1.81
N TYR A 94 17.47 -17.69 -1.07
CA TYR A 94 17.43 -17.43 0.38
C TYR A 94 16.70 -18.55 1.10
N ASP A 95 17.46 -19.59 1.50
CA ASP A 95 16.92 -20.78 2.16
C ASP A 95 16.38 -20.50 3.56
N GLN A 96 17.04 -19.61 4.29
CA GLN A 96 16.74 -19.35 5.70
C GLN A 96 15.84 -18.14 5.88
N PRO A 97 14.83 -18.19 6.75
CA PRO A 97 13.98 -17.05 7.08
C PRO A 97 14.77 -15.80 7.47
N THR A 98 15.86 -15.96 8.23
CA THR A 98 16.74 -14.85 8.63
C THR A 98 17.37 -14.15 7.42
N GLN A 99 17.88 -14.94 6.43
CA GLN A 99 18.46 -14.37 5.21
C GLN A 99 17.41 -13.57 4.41
N ARG A 100 16.19 -14.08 4.33
CA ARG A 100 15.07 -13.40 3.66
C ARG A 100 14.76 -12.07 4.33
N ARG A 101 14.69 -12.06 5.64
CA ARG A 101 14.46 -10.85 6.43
C ARG A 101 15.56 -9.81 6.22
N GLU A 102 16.84 -10.19 6.38
CA GLU A 102 17.97 -9.28 6.18
C GLU A 102 18.00 -8.71 4.75
N PHE A 103 17.68 -9.54 3.75
CA PHE A 103 17.58 -9.08 2.36
C PHE A 103 16.50 -8.02 2.20
N ILE A 104 15.28 -8.27 2.69
CA ILE A 104 14.17 -7.32 2.62
C ILE A 104 14.51 -6.04 3.36
N GLU A 105 15.05 -6.14 4.58
CA GLU A 105 15.51 -4.99 5.36
C GLU A 105 16.53 -4.15 4.57
N SER A 106 17.48 -4.79 3.89
CA SER A 106 18.44 -4.08 3.02
C SER A 106 17.80 -3.31 1.86
N CYS A 107 16.67 -3.83 1.34
CA CYS A 107 15.95 -3.21 0.23
C CYS A 107 15.14 -1.97 0.65
N ILE A 108 14.71 -1.90 1.91
CA ILE A 108 13.81 -0.84 2.39
C ILE A 108 14.49 0.19 3.29
N THR A 109 15.64 -0.13 3.90
CA THR A 109 16.33 0.75 4.88
C THR A 109 16.68 2.14 4.31
N ALA A 110 17.00 2.23 3.02
CA ALA A 110 17.34 3.51 2.38
C ALA A 110 16.11 4.25 1.82
N ALA A 111 14.95 3.61 1.80
CA ALA A 111 13.73 4.21 1.25
C ALA A 111 13.27 5.39 2.10
N LYS A 112 12.70 6.40 1.45
CA LYS A 112 12.12 7.56 2.10
C LYS A 112 10.75 7.85 1.51
N PRO A 113 9.75 8.26 2.32
CA PRO A 113 8.43 8.58 1.82
C PRO A 113 8.50 9.61 0.69
N SER A 114 7.96 9.24 -0.48
CA SER A 114 7.81 10.14 -1.63
C SER A 114 6.71 11.17 -1.40
N TRP A 115 6.55 12.10 -2.33
CA TRP A 115 5.48 13.11 -2.27
C TRP A 115 4.07 12.50 -2.20
N GLY A 116 3.84 11.35 -2.82
CA GLY A 116 2.57 10.63 -2.71
C GLY A 116 2.22 10.29 -1.27
N TYR A 117 3.20 9.86 -0.47
CA TYR A 117 3.02 9.59 0.96
C TYR A 117 2.80 10.86 1.79
N VAL A 118 3.42 11.98 1.41
CA VAL A 118 3.17 13.28 2.05
C VAL A 118 1.72 13.70 1.87
N TYR A 119 1.22 13.65 0.62
CA TYR A 119 -0.18 13.95 0.33
C TYR A 119 -1.14 12.97 1.01
N LEU A 120 -0.81 11.67 0.99
CA LEU A 120 -1.60 10.64 1.66
C LEU A 120 -1.71 10.92 3.17
N THR A 121 -0.62 11.31 3.83
CA THR A 121 -0.62 11.69 5.25
C THR A 121 -1.60 12.82 5.53
N ASN A 122 -1.62 13.84 4.67
CA ASN A 122 -2.58 14.94 4.81
C ASN A 122 -4.03 14.48 4.60
N LEU A 123 -4.28 13.62 3.60
CA LEU A 123 -5.61 13.06 3.35
C LEU A 123 -6.11 12.17 4.51
N LEU A 124 -5.20 11.45 5.19
CA LEU A 124 -5.52 10.70 6.41
C LEU A 124 -5.85 11.64 7.58
N ASP A 125 -5.07 12.71 7.74
CA ASP A 125 -5.29 13.72 8.80
C ASP A 125 -6.65 14.44 8.63
N LYS A 126 -7.05 14.70 7.39
CA LYS A 126 -8.35 15.29 7.05
C LYS A 126 -9.51 14.29 7.08
N GLY A 127 -9.25 13.00 7.32
CA GLY A 127 -10.28 11.97 7.43
C GLY A 127 -10.86 11.51 6.09
N HIS A 128 -10.22 11.84 4.95
CA HIS A 128 -10.68 11.34 3.64
C HIS A 128 -10.51 9.82 3.51
N PHE A 129 -9.48 9.28 4.16
CA PHE A 129 -9.24 7.85 4.33
C PHE A 129 -8.89 7.56 5.80
N ASN A 130 -9.18 6.35 6.26
CA ASN A 130 -8.79 5.91 7.60
C ASN A 130 -8.28 4.47 7.64
N THR A 131 -8.23 3.77 6.53
CA THR A 131 -7.81 2.37 6.49
C THR A 131 -7.02 2.11 5.22
N ILE A 132 -5.82 1.55 5.40
CA ILE A 132 -4.91 1.16 4.35
C ILE A 132 -4.60 -0.32 4.54
N PHE A 133 -4.90 -1.12 3.52
CA PHE A 133 -4.37 -2.47 3.36
C PHE A 133 -3.10 -2.39 2.53
N THR A 134 -2.12 -3.21 2.83
CA THR A 134 -0.90 -3.26 2.03
C THR A 134 -0.29 -4.66 2.04
N THR A 135 0.31 -5.01 0.91
CA THR A 135 1.20 -6.18 0.77
C THR A 135 2.67 -5.80 0.92
N ASN A 136 2.96 -4.50 1.08
CA ASN A 136 4.33 -4.01 1.19
C ASN A 136 4.93 -4.33 2.56
N PHE A 137 6.20 -4.65 2.56
CA PHE A 137 6.97 -4.86 3.78
C PHE A 137 7.51 -3.56 4.36
N ASP A 138 7.63 -2.51 3.54
CA ASP A 138 8.11 -1.19 3.99
C ASP A 138 7.17 -0.55 5.02
N ASP A 139 7.68 0.43 5.74
CA ASP A 139 6.93 1.17 6.74
C ASP A 139 6.65 2.64 6.32
N LEU A 140 6.70 2.92 5.01
CA LEU A 140 6.65 4.26 4.44
C LEU A 140 5.38 5.04 4.82
N VAL A 141 4.23 4.39 4.91
CA VAL A 141 2.98 5.05 5.37
C VAL A 141 3.12 5.50 6.82
N ASN A 142 3.62 4.64 7.68
CA ASN A 142 3.80 4.93 9.10
C ASN A 142 4.88 6.00 9.31
N GLU A 143 6.03 5.87 8.63
CA GLU A 143 7.12 6.85 8.64
C GLU A 143 6.62 8.23 8.18
N ALA A 144 5.84 8.29 7.10
CA ALA A 144 5.26 9.52 6.60
C ALA A 144 4.32 10.18 7.62
N CYS A 145 3.46 9.39 8.27
CA CYS A 145 2.56 9.89 9.31
C CYS A 145 3.33 10.48 10.50
N PHE A 146 4.42 9.86 10.91
CA PHE A 146 5.26 10.37 12.01
C PHE A 146 6.08 11.60 11.61
N THR A 147 6.57 11.63 10.37
CA THR A 147 7.46 12.69 9.88
C THR A 147 6.69 13.96 9.51
N PHE A 148 5.54 13.81 8.84
CA PHE A 148 4.82 14.92 8.22
C PHE A 148 3.53 15.30 8.94
N SER A 149 3.23 14.70 10.11
CA SER A 149 2.11 15.11 10.96
C SER A 149 2.43 14.98 12.43
N ASN A 150 2.07 16.01 13.20
CA ASN A 150 2.21 15.99 14.66
C ASN A 150 1.14 15.14 15.34
N ASN A 151 -0.01 14.94 14.70
CA ASN A 151 -1.20 14.38 15.34
C ASN A 151 -1.50 12.94 14.92
N LEU A 152 -1.03 12.52 13.74
CA LEU A 152 -1.30 11.17 13.24
C LEU A 152 -0.43 10.13 13.94
N ARG A 153 -1.10 9.12 14.46
CA ARG A 153 -0.45 7.94 15.04
C ARG A 153 -1.24 6.72 14.57
N PRO A 154 -0.89 6.14 13.41
CA PRO A 154 -1.61 5.00 12.86
C PRO A 154 -1.59 3.79 13.80
N ILE A 155 -2.60 2.94 13.69
CA ILE A 155 -2.58 1.60 14.26
C ILE A 155 -2.00 0.69 13.17
N VAL A 156 -0.81 0.13 13.39
CA VAL A 156 -0.19 -0.83 12.48
C VAL A 156 -0.54 -2.25 12.94
N CYS A 157 -1.07 -3.05 12.05
CA CYS A 157 -1.37 -4.46 12.28
C CYS A 157 -0.73 -5.32 11.20
N ALA A 158 0.21 -6.16 11.62
CA ALA A 158 0.94 -7.05 10.73
C ALA A 158 0.81 -8.53 11.13
N HIS A 159 -0.01 -8.83 12.16
CA HIS A 159 -0.14 -10.17 12.69
C HIS A 159 -1.61 -10.57 12.83
N ASP A 160 -1.93 -11.80 12.43
CA ASP A 160 -3.31 -12.33 12.41
C ASP A 160 -3.98 -12.30 13.78
N SER A 161 -3.25 -12.58 14.85
CA SER A 161 -3.82 -12.56 16.20
C SER A 161 -4.28 -11.17 16.66
N SER A 162 -3.65 -10.10 16.18
CA SER A 162 -3.96 -8.73 16.58
C SER A 162 -5.07 -8.07 15.77
N ILE A 163 -5.37 -8.60 14.57
CA ILE A 163 -6.32 -7.99 13.63
C ILE A 163 -7.75 -7.89 14.18
N ASN A 164 -8.15 -8.85 15.01
CA ASN A 164 -9.48 -8.88 15.59
C ASN A 164 -9.74 -7.70 16.55
N SER A 165 -8.69 -7.14 17.14
CA SER A 165 -8.79 -5.97 18.04
C SER A 165 -9.04 -4.66 17.28
N ILE A 166 -8.88 -4.65 15.96
CA ILE A 166 -9.09 -3.45 15.14
C ILE A 166 -10.58 -3.22 14.94
N ARG A 167 -11.03 -2.03 15.35
CA ARG A 167 -12.43 -1.60 15.16
C ARG A 167 -12.56 -0.77 13.88
N LEU A 168 -13.59 -1.05 13.06
CA LEU A 168 -13.89 -0.27 11.85
C LEU A 168 -14.20 1.19 12.19
N THR A 169 -14.95 1.40 13.27
CA THR A 169 -15.46 2.71 13.70
C THR A 169 -14.40 3.64 14.29
N THR A 170 -13.17 3.16 14.52
CA THR A 170 -12.10 4.02 15.03
C THR A 170 -11.68 5.02 13.96
N ALA A 171 -11.75 6.31 14.26
CA ALA A 171 -11.30 7.38 13.36
C ALA A 171 -9.78 7.34 13.10
N ARG A 172 -9.01 6.83 14.07
CA ARG A 172 -7.56 6.69 13.97
C ARG A 172 -7.16 5.87 12.74
N PRO A 173 -6.21 6.33 11.92
CA PRO A 173 -5.76 5.59 10.75
C PRO A 173 -5.25 4.19 11.09
N LYS A 174 -5.55 3.24 10.21
CA LYS A 174 -5.20 1.83 10.34
C LYS A 174 -4.37 1.40 9.14
N ILE A 175 -3.23 0.78 9.39
CA ILE A 175 -2.37 0.18 8.37
C ILE A 175 -2.38 -1.32 8.63
N ILE A 176 -2.93 -2.09 7.71
CA ILE A 176 -3.08 -3.54 7.82
C ILE A 176 -2.16 -4.19 6.78
N LYS A 177 -1.07 -4.80 7.26
CA LYS A 177 -0.06 -5.47 6.43
C LYS A 177 -0.46 -6.94 6.24
N LEU A 178 -0.90 -7.28 5.04
CA LEU A 178 -1.47 -8.60 4.74
C LEU A 178 -0.43 -9.71 4.63
N HIS A 179 0.80 -9.37 4.28
CA HIS A 179 1.94 -10.30 4.16
C HIS A 179 2.91 -10.24 5.35
N GLY A 180 2.49 -9.64 6.46
CA GLY A 180 3.35 -9.44 7.62
C GLY A 180 4.21 -8.19 7.52
N ASP A 181 5.18 -8.09 8.41
CA ASP A 181 6.14 -6.98 8.50
C ASP A 181 7.56 -7.53 8.58
N PHE A 182 8.54 -6.82 8.01
CA PHE A 182 9.94 -7.22 8.05
C PHE A 182 10.51 -7.27 9.48
N LEU A 183 9.87 -6.59 10.42
CA LEU A 183 10.26 -6.60 11.84
C LEU A 183 9.91 -7.91 12.55
N PHE A 184 9.07 -8.76 11.95
CA PHE A 184 8.62 -10.03 12.51
C PHE A 184 9.03 -11.21 11.64
N ASP A 185 9.17 -12.38 12.22
CA ASP A 185 9.53 -13.61 11.51
C ASP A 185 8.42 -14.20 10.61
N ASN A 186 7.29 -13.48 10.49
CA ASN A 186 6.12 -13.91 9.74
C ASN A 186 6.02 -13.28 8.33
N ILE A 187 7.14 -12.93 7.73
CA ILE A 187 7.17 -12.42 6.34
C ILE A 187 6.69 -13.51 5.37
N LYS A 188 5.67 -13.20 4.61
CA LYS A 188 5.11 -14.09 3.57
C LYS A 188 5.69 -13.73 2.20
N ASN A 189 6.69 -14.49 1.76
CA ASN A 189 7.36 -14.29 0.47
C ASN A 189 7.51 -15.57 -0.34
N THR A 190 7.37 -16.73 0.28
CA THR A 190 7.41 -18.01 -0.43
C THR A 190 6.02 -18.37 -0.97
N ILE A 191 5.96 -19.25 -1.97
CA ILE A 191 4.69 -19.72 -2.56
C ILE A 191 3.75 -20.24 -1.48
N ARG A 192 4.25 -21.07 -0.57
CA ARG A 192 3.44 -21.67 0.50
C ARG A 192 2.86 -20.62 1.45
N GLU A 193 3.63 -19.58 1.73
CA GLU A 193 3.22 -18.50 2.63
C GLU A 193 2.23 -17.53 1.96
N LEU A 194 2.37 -17.30 0.65
CA LEU A 194 1.49 -16.46 -0.15
C LEU A 194 0.19 -17.15 -0.58
N GLU A 195 0.12 -18.48 -0.54
CA GLU A 195 -1.08 -19.23 -0.93
C GLU A 195 -2.25 -19.09 0.05
N SER A 196 -2.01 -18.68 1.29
CA SER A 196 -3.06 -18.51 2.29
C SER A 196 -3.01 -17.16 2.98
N LEU A 197 -4.05 -16.36 2.79
CA LEU A 197 -4.36 -15.29 3.72
C LEU A 197 -4.91 -15.93 5.00
N GLU A 198 -4.35 -15.58 6.15
CA GLU A 198 -4.79 -16.11 7.43
C GLU A 198 -6.28 -15.82 7.67
N ASP A 199 -6.96 -16.69 8.38
CA ASP A 199 -8.43 -16.65 8.47
C ASP A 199 -8.95 -15.38 9.15
N ASN A 200 -8.26 -14.88 10.18
CA ASN A 200 -8.66 -13.65 10.85
C ASN A 200 -8.42 -12.42 9.96
N MET A 201 -7.32 -12.38 9.22
CA MET A 201 -7.05 -11.34 8.23
C MET A 201 -8.11 -11.32 7.14
N ARG A 202 -8.47 -12.49 6.61
CA ARG A 202 -9.53 -12.66 5.60
C ARG A 202 -10.90 -12.23 6.13
N ALA A 203 -11.24 -12.65 7.35
CA ALA A 203 -12.48 -12.26 7.99
C ALA A 203 -12.57 -10.74 8.20
N LYS A 204 -11.47 -10.13 8.64
CA LYS A 204 -11.40 -8.68 8.83
C LYS A 204 -11.46 -7.93 7.50
N PHE A 205 -10.73 -8.39 6.48
CA PHE A 205 -10.79 -7.83 5.13
C PHE A 205 -12.22 -7.86 4.58
N ARG A 206 -12.92 -8.98 4.75
CA ARG A 206 -14.34 -9.10 4.40
C ARG A 206 -15.20 -8.10 5.16
N GLN A 207 -14.98 -7.93 6.47
CA GLN A 207 -15.72 -6.97 7.29
C GLN A 207 -15.58 -5.52 6.74
N PHE A 208 -14.38 -5.11 6.34
CA PHE A 208 -14.18 -3.80 5.71
C PHE A 208 -14.83 -3.74 4.32
N ALA A 209 -14.77 -4.82 3.55
CA ALA A 209 -15.37 -4.89 2.23
C ALA A 209 -16.90 -4.77 2.23
N THR A 210 -17.58 -5.09 3.33
CA THR A 210 -19.06 -4.90 3.44
C THR A 210 -19.45 -3.45 3.66
N GLU A 211 -18.54 -2.62 4.19
CA GLU A 211 -18.84 -1.23 4.53
C GLU A 211 -18.26 -0.23 3.52
N PHE A 212 -17.11 -0.55 2.92
CA PHE A 212 -16.33 0.37 2.12
C PHE A 212 -16.11 -0.13 0.69
N GLY A 213 -15.94 0.82 -0.24
CA GLY A 213 -15.27 0.54 -1.49
C GLY A 213 -13.76 0.42 -1.29
N MET A 214 -13.03 0.15 -2.37
CA MET A 214 -11.59 -0.02 -2.33
C MET A 214 -10.93 0.69 -3.51
N ILE A 215 -9.85 1.40 -3.24
CA ILE A 215 -8.96 1.97 -4.26
C ILE A 215 -7.63 1.24 -4.18
N VAL A 216 -7.27 0.54 -5.25
CA VAL A 216 -6.04 -0.27 -5.35
C VAL A 216 -5.01 0.50 -6.16
N ILE A 217 -3.82 0.73 -5.59
CA ILE A 217 -2.75 1.50 -6.23
C ILE A 217 -1.43 0.74 -6.10
N GLY A 218 -0.72 0.59 -7.22
CA GLY A 218 0.61 -0.02 -7.22
C GLY A 218 0.64 -1.52 -6.98
N TYR A 219 -0.49 -2.21 -7.07
CA TYR A 219 -0.59 -3.65 -6.90
C TYR A 219 -0.90 -4.33 -8.23
N SER A 220 -0.09 -5.33 -8.61
CA SER A 220 -0.16 -6.00 -9.91
C SER A 220 -1.20 -7.12 -9.99
N GLY A 221 -1.67 -7.65 -8.84
CA GLY A 221 -2.65 -8.72 -8.80
C GLY A 221 -2.10 -10.11 -9.15
N HIS A 222 -0.84 -10.40 -8.82
CA HIS A 222 -0.24 -11.74 -9.00
C HIS A 222 -0.37 -12.64 -7.77
N ASP A 223 -0.75 -12.09 -6.64
CA ASP A 223 -0.92 -12.82 -5.41
C ASP A 223 -2.26 -13.55 -5.38
N ARG A 224 -2.19 -14.86 -5.48
CA ARG A 224 -3.37 -15.72 -5.56
C ARG A 224 -4.28 -15.58 -4.35
N SER A 225 -3.74 -15.51 -3.14
CA SER A 225 -4.55 -15.47 -1.92
C SER A 225 -5.42 -14.21 -1.83
N ILE A 226 -4.88 -13.07 -2.24
CA ILE A 226 -5.60 -11.80 -2.30
C ILE A 226 -6.62 -11.82 -3.45
N MET A 227 -6.21 -12.28 -4.63
CA MET A 227 -7.08 -12.30 -5.81
C MET A 227 -8.27 -13.26 -5.65
N ASP A 228 -8.06 -14.44 -5.07
CA ASP A 228 -9.12 -15.39 -4.74
C ASP A 228 -10.07 -14.83 -3.68
N THR A 229 -9.54 -14.11 -2.70
CA THR A 229 -10.36 -13.43 -1.69
C THR A 229 -11.23 -12.34 -2.33
N LEU A 230 -10.66 -11.47 -3.16
CA LEU A 230 -11.39 -10.43 -3.88
C LEU A 230 -12.46 -11.03 -4.80
N ASN A 231 -12.11 -12.08 -5.53
CA ASN A 231 -13.06 -12.79 -6.40
C ASN A 231 -14.24 -13.35 -5.61
N THR A 232 -13.97 -13.98 -4.47
CA THR A 232 -15.01 -14.51 -3.58
C THR A 232 -15.93 -13.40 -3.04
N LEU A 233 -15.36 -12.27 -2.65
CA LEU A 233 -16.11 -11.13 -2.11
C LEU A 233 -16.97 -10.46 -3.20
N LEU A 234 -16.46 -10.32 -4.42
CA LEU A 234 -17.22 -9.77 -5.54
C LEU A 234 -18.38 -10.67 -5.96
N HIS A 235 -18.20 -12.00 -5.90
CA HIS A 235 -19.29 -12.95 -6.17
C HIS A 235 -20.41 -12.91 -5.13
N SER A 236 -20.13 -12.53 -3.89
CA SER A 236 -21.14 -12.46 -2.85
C SER A 236 -22.19 -11.38 -3.08
N GLY A 237 -21.92 -10.40 -3.95
CA GLY A 237 -22.81 -9.31 -4.31
C GLY A 237 -23.11 -8.28 -3.20
N SER A 238 -22.68 -8.54 -1.96
CA SER A 238 -22.93 -7.69 -0.79
C SER A 238 -21.68 -6.89 -0.35
N CYS A 239 -20.57 -7.03 -1.07
CA CYS A 239 -19.31 -6.37 -0.75
C CYS A 239 -19.02 -5.22 -1.70
N PHE A 240 -18.19 -4.30 -1.24
CA PHE A 240 -17.76 -3.12 -1.96
C PHE A 240 -18.91 -2.23 -2.45
N PRO A 241 -19.76 -1.71 -1.53
CA PRO A 241 -20.95 -0.92 -1.89
C PRO A 241 -20.61 0.33 -2.72
N HIS A 242 -19.36 0.83 -2.60
CA HIS A 242 -18.85 1.96 -3.37
C HIS A 242 -17.96 1.53 -4.56
N GLY A 243 -17.85 0.22 -4.83
CA GLY A 243 -17.04 -0.35 -5.90
C GLY A 243 -15.55 -0.52 -5.58
N ILE A 244 -14.85 -1.21 -6.48
CA ILE A 244 -13.39 -1.32 -6.50
C ILE A 244 -12.85 -0.51 -7.67
N TYR A 245 -11.87 0.34 -7.40
CA TYR A 245 -11.16 1.15 -8.38
C TYR A 245 -9.70 0.74 -8.40
N TRP A 246 -9.33 -0.04 -9.43
CA TRP A 246 -8.00 -0.57 -9.59
C TRP A 246 -7.17 0.32 -10.50
N CYS A 247 -6.18 0.98 -9.92
CA CYS A 247 -5.33 1.92 -10.63
C CYS A 247 -4.19 1.18 -11.35
N ILE A 248 -4.08 1.44 -12.66
CA ILE A 248 -3.04 0.90 -13.53
C ILE A 248 -2.30 2.04 -14.24
N ARG A 249 -1.02 1.85 -14.53
CA ARG A 249 -0.29 2.78 -15.38
C ARG A 249 -0.51 2.45 -16.86
N ASP A 250 -0.29 3.42 -17.72
CA ASP A 250 -0.44 3.25 -19.18
C ASP A 250 0.42 2.11 -19.72
N SER A 251 1.66 2.02 -19.24
CA SER A 251 2.63 0.96 -19.59
C SER A 251 2.19 -0.44 -19.21
N ASP A 252 1.25 -0.58 -18.27
CA ASP A 252 0.87 -1.86 -17.70
C ASP A 252 -0.46 -2.37 -18.29
N THR A 253 -1.12 -1.57 -19.15
CA THR A 253 -2.43 -1.88 -19.73
C THR A 253 -2.43 -3.19 -20.54
N GLU A 254 -1.34 -3.48 -21.24
CA GLU A 254 -1.20 -4.68 -22.06
C GLU A 254 -0.74 -5.92 -21.25
N LYS A 255 -0.30 -5.71 -19.99
CA LYS A 255 0.32 -6.72 -19.13
C LYS A 255 -0.56 -7.15 -17.96
N LEU A 256 -1.87 -6.93 -18.05
CA LEU A 256 -2.79 -7.29 -16.98
C LEU A 256 -2.83 -8.82 -16.78
N SER A 257 -2.73 -9.26 -15.52
CA SER A 257 -2.84 -10.67 -15.17
C SER A 257 -4.22 -11.23 -15.57
N GLU A 258 -4.31 -12.52 -15.86
CA GLU A 258 -5.59 -13.18 -16.15
C GLU A 258 -6.56 -13.09 -14.96
N GLN A 259 -6.04 -13.14 -13.74
CA GLN A 259 -6.84 -12.97 -12.53
C GLN A 259 -7.46 -11.58 -12.49
N LEU A 260 -6.71 -10.51 -12.79
CA LEU A 260 -7.22 -9.16 -12.84
C LEU A 260 -8.27 -8.97 -13.95
N LYS A 261 -8.05 -9.55 -15.13
CA LYS A 261 -9.03 -9.56 -16.21
C LYS A 261 -10.34 -10.24 -15.79
N ASN A 262 -10.26 -11.31 -14.98
CA ASN A 262 -11.43 -11.99 -14.45
C ASN A 262 -12.21 -11.10 -13.47
N LEU A 263 -11.53 -10.36 -12.59
CA LEU A 263 -12.18 -9.41 -11.68
C LEU A 263 -12.81 -8.24 -12.44
N ALA A 264 -12.22 -7.80 -13.55
CA ALA A 264 -12.74 -6.70 -14.36
C ALA A 264 -14.12 -6.98 -15.02
N ARG A 265 -14.62 -8.22 -14.94
CA ARG A 265 -15.96 -8.62 -15.41
C ARG A 265 -17.09 -8.22 -14.45
N PHE A 266 -16.76 -7.93 -13.19
CA PHE A 266 -17.76 -7.57 -12.20
C PHE A 266 -18.23 -6.11 -12.40
N PRO A 267 -19.52 -5.82 -12.29
CA PRO A 267 -20.09 -4.48 -12.54
C PRO A 267 -19.52 -3.38 -11.65
N HIS A 268 -19.15 -3.73 -10.41
CA HIS A 268 -18.61 -2.81 -9.41
C HIS A 268 -17.08 -2.74 -9.42
N PHE A 269 -16.41 -3.36 -10.40
CA PHE A 269 -14.98 -3.32 -10.57
C PHE A 269 -14.61 -2.39 -11.74
N HIS A 270 -13.70 -1.44 -11.48
CA HIS A 270 -13.33 -0.41 -12.43
C HIS A 270 -11.82 -0.30 -12.57
N LEU A 271 -11.32 -0.38 -13.79
CA LEU A 271 -9.92 -0.06 -14.10
C LEU A 271 -9.77 1.43 -14.30
N ILE A 272 -8.81 2.04 -13.59
CA ILE A 272 -8.51 3.46 -13.64
C ILE A 272 -7.08 3.64 -14.13
N LYS A 273 -6.91 4.41 -15.20
CA LYS A 273 -5.59 4.78 -15.69
C LYS A 273 -5.06 5.95 -14.88
N ILE A 274 -3.88 5.78 -14.27
CA ILE A 274 -3.16 6.81 -13.53
C ILE A 274 -1.74 6.99 -14.08
N ASN A 275 -1.12 8.15 -13.85
CA ASN A 275 0.27 8.39 -14.23
C ASN A 275 1.25 7.73 -13.25
N GLY A 276 0.93 7.78 -11.96
CA GLY A 276 1.72 7.20 -10.88
C GLY A 276 1.01 7.43 -9.53
N PHE A 277 1.59 6.88 -8.48
CA PHE A 277 1.08 7.07 -7.12
C PHE A 277 1.19 8.52 -6.67
N ASP A 278 2.35 9.14 -6.87
CA ASP A 278 2.63 10.50 -6.42
C ASP A 278 1.74 11.51 -7.14
N GLU A 279 1.62 11.39 -8.46
CA GLU A 279 0.80 12.26 -9.29
C GLU A 279 -0.69 12.13 -8.95
N PHE A 280 -1.17 10.89 -8.78
CA PHE A 280 -2.56 10.65 -8.40
C PHE A 280 -2.89 11.26 -7.03
N MET A 281 -2.02 11.07 -6.03
CA MET A 281 -2.23 11.63 -4.70
C MET A 281 -2.17 13.16 -4.70
N ALA A 282 -1.26 13.76 -5.49
CA ALA A 282 -1.16 15.22 -5.64
C ALA A 282 -2.44 15.80 -6.25
N GLU A 283 -2.92 15.23 -7.36
CA GLU A 283 -4.14 15.70 -8.01
C GLU A 283 -5.38 15.51 -7.14
N LEU A 284 -5.49 14.38 -6.45
CA LEU A 284 -6.57 14.13 -5.50
C LEU A 284 -6.57 15.13 -4.35
N HIS A 285 -5.40 15.37 -3.75
CA HIS A 285 -5.23 16.33 -2.68
C HIS A 285 -5.66 17.73 -3.11
N TYR A 286 -5.23 18.18 -4.28
CA TYR A 286 -5.65 19.45 -4.87
C TYR A 286 -7.14 19.51 -5.13
N ALA A 287 -7.72 18.49 -5.73
CA ALA A 287 -9.14 18.42 -6.07
C ALA A 287 -10.06 18.42 -4.84
N LEU A 288 -9.62 17.86 -3.72
CA LEU A 288 -10.33 17.90 -2.44
C LEU A 288 -10.21 19.25 -1.72
N GLY A 289 -9.39 20.17 -2.24
CA GLY A 289 -9.17 21.49 -1.65
C GLY A 289 -8.35 21.44 -0.36
N CYS A 290 -7.48 20.44 -0.23
CA CYS A 290 -6.59 20.30 0.92
C CYS A 290 -5.39 21.25 0.81
N ASN A 291 -4.87 21.66 1.96
CA ASN A 291 -3.59 22.35 2.08
C ASN A 291 -2.61 21.45 2.82
N LEU A 292 -1.35 21.50 2.43
CA LEU A 292 -0.29 20.77 3.12
C LEU A 292 -0.15 21.25 4.57
N GLN A 293 0.27 20.35 5.43
CA GLN A 293 0.53 20.64 6.84
C GLN A 293 1.72 21.58 6.99
N GLN A 294 1.75 22.34 8.09
CA GLN A 294 2.81 23.30 8.38
C GLN A 294 4.19 22.62 8.46
N GLU A 295 4.23 21.39 8.96
CA GLU A 295 5.44 20.56 9.03
C GLU A 295 6.10 20.31 7.68
N VAL A 296 5.33 20.37 6.61
CA VAL A 296 5.82 20.19 5.23
C VAL A 296 6.16 21.54 4.59
N VAL A 297 5.29 22.55 4.78
CA VAL A 297 5.43 23.87 4.13
C VAL A 297 6.50 24.70 4.81
N GLU A 298 6.55 24.65 6.14
CA GLU A 298 7.45 25.46 6.98
C GLU A 298 8.14 24.59 8.04
N PRO A 299 8.98 23.62 7.64
CA PRO A 299 9.51 22.61 8.56
C PRO A 299 10.35 23.20 9.69
N TYR A 300 11.08 24.28 9.45
CA TYR A 300 11.90 24.95 10.47
C TYR A 300 11.03 25.66 11.52
N SER A 301 9.99 26.37 11.08
CA SER A 301 9.04 27.03 11.98
C SER A 301 8.26 25.99 12.82
N ALA A 302 7.85 24.90 12.21
CA ALA A 302 7.18 23.81 12.89
C ALA A 302 8.06 23.15 13.96
N LEU A 303 9.34 22.93 13.66
CA LEU A 303 10.32 22.40 14.61
C LEU A 303 10.58 23.39 15.77
N SER A 304 10.79 24.68 15.47
CA SER A 304 10.97 25.70 16.50
C SER A 304 9.80 25.76 17.44
N ASN A 305 8.56 25.86 16.92
CA ASN A 305 7.35 25.87 17.73
C ASN A 305 7.20 24.59 18.60
N LYS A 306 7.67 23.45 18.12
CA LYS A 306 7.65 22.20 18.85
C LYS A 306 8.65 22.23 20.01
N LEU A 307 9.87 22.72 19.76
CA LEU A 307 10.91 22.86 20.79
C LEU A 307 10.50 23.90 21.85
N ASP A 308 10.00 25.07 21.42
CA ASP A 308 9.53 26.12 22.33
C ASP A 308 8.42 25.60 23.26
N ARG A 309 7.52 24.76 22.76
CA ARG A 309 6.47 24.14 23.58
C ARG A 309 7.05 23.18 24.63
N TYR A 310 8.12 22.45 24.33
CA TYR A 310 8.77 21.59 25.32
C TYR A 310 9.52 22.40 26.36
N PHE A 311 10.19 23.47 25.95
CA PHE A 311 10.93 24.34 26.89
C PHE A 311 10.00 25.17 27.78
N SER A 312 8.88 25.69 27.26
CA SER A 312 7.90 26.43 28.07
C SER A 312 7.23 25.54 29.11
N ILE A 313 6.93 24.27 28.79
CA ILE A 313 6.41 23.31 29.75
C ILE A 313 7.44 23.06 30.90
N ALA A 314 8.73 22.98 30.55
CA ALA A 314 9.79 22.79 31.53
C ALA A 314 9.96 24.02 32.46
N GLU A 315 9.70 25.23 31.98
CA GLU A 315 9.77 26.46 32.79
C GLU A 315 8.56 26.61 33.75
N GLU A 316 7.36 26.17 33.31
CA GLU A 316 6.15 26.20 34.16
C GLU A 316 6.17 25.13 35.27
N ASP A 317 6.74 23.96 34.96
CA ASP A 317 6.85 22.85 35.94
C ASP A 317 8.03 22.98 36.92
N ASP A 318 8.92 23.98 36.76
CA ASP A 318 10.10 24.17 37.61
C ASP A 318 9.75 24.58 39.04
N ALA A 319 8.47 24.89 39.35
CA ALA A 319 8.01 25.17 40.69
C ALA A 319 7.77 23.90 41.54
N ASP A 320 7.53 22.73 40.93
CA ASP A 320 7.12 21.51 41.65
C ASP A 320 7.87 20.22 41.29
N VAL A 321 8.65 20.16 40.22
CA VAL A 321 9.35 18.93 39.79
C VAL A 321 10.80 18.94 40.27
N GLN A 322 11.03 18.41 41.46
CA GLN A 322 12.36 18.07 41.99
C GLN A 322 12.92 16.79 41.37
N HIS A 323 12.90 16.64 40.05
CA HIS A 323 13.62 15.55 39.41
C HIS A 323 14.99 16.02 38.93
N GLU A 324 16.01 15.72 39.76
CA GLU A 324 17.44 16.00 39.47
C GLU A 324 17.94 15.41 38.15
N ILE A 325 17.22 14.44 37.56
CA ILE A 325 17.58 13.78 36.30
C ILE A 325 17.29 14.71 35.10
N ILE A 326 16.21 15.50 35.16
CA ILE A 326 15.83 16.42 34.06
C ILE A 326 16.71 17.67 34.04
N LYS A 327 17.35 18.00 35.18
CA LYS A 327 18.27 19.15 35.28
C LYS A 327 19.69 18.88 34.77
N ARG A 328 20.02 17.64 34.35
CA ARG A 328 21.37 17.24 33.93
C ARG A 328 21.55 17.13 32.43
N ASP A 329 20.50 17.08 31.66
CA ASP A 329 20.49 17.03 30.19
C ASP A 329 20.06 18.39 29.60
#